data_04e78270012e29773c45ff2ffd97871f
#
_entry.id   04e78270012e29773c45ff2ffd97871f
#
_cell.length_a   1.000
_cell.length_b   1.000
_cell.length_c   1.000
_cell.angle_alpha   90.00
_cell.angle_beta   90.00
_cell.angle_gamma   90.00
#
_symmetry.space_group_name_H-M   'P 1'
#
loop_
_entity.id
_entity.type
_entity.pdbx_description
1 polymer ?
#
loop_
_entity_poly.entity_id
_entity_poly.type
_entity_poly.pdbx_seq_one_letter_code
_entity_poly.pdbx_strand_id
1 'polypeptide(L)'
;MTKYILSVDGGGIRGIIPAIILAEIEKRTRKPIAQIFDLIAGTSTGGIVVAGLCKKDEQGKPKYSAQDLVDLYQKYGSYIFRSFFLRKAIAWFNGAEYSHKNLEYVLTRYFGEDTLSNTLSNLLLTSYDIDNHCPFFFKNWREDRNLIKLKDALRATTAAPTYFTPKYLKINQINRVLVDGGIFANNPAACGYASGKRLFPNDDITILSIGTGTSERTIKYSSSKRLGKITWVKPLLDVMFGSSLDAVDYQLGEVMGDKYIRIQSQLKIASVEIDNTTAKNIKDLKQEAQMMISDNQRLIEEFCQVVA
;
A
#
# COMPACT_ATOMS: atom_id res chain seq x y z
N MET A 1 13.22 19.83 -14.77
CA MET A 1 13.98 18.73 -14.10
C MET A 1 13.13 17.47 -14.08
N THR A 2 13.72 16.29 -13.85
CA THR A 2 12.91 15.07 -13.68
C THR A 2 12.50 14.93 -12.22
N LYS A 3 11.22 14.67 -11.97
CA LYS A 3 10.63 14.38 -10.66
C LYS A 3 10.31 12.90 -10.55
N TYR A 4 10.71 12.27 -9.47
CA TYR A 4 10.52 10.85 -9.25
C TYR A 4 9.36 10.61 -8.28
N ILE A 5 8.46 9.73 -8.69
CA ILE A 5 7.31 9.30 -7.87
C ILE A 5 7.44 7.83 -7.54
N LEU A 6 7.32 7.48 -6.27
CA LEU A 6 7.14 6.09 -5.83
C LEU A 6 5.66 5.78 -5.65
N SER A 7 5.22 4.65 -6.15
CA SER A 7 3.89 4.08 -5.91
C SER A 7 4.01 2.68 -5.33
N VAL A 8 3.35 2.42 -4.20
CA VAL A 8 3.35 1.10 -3.55
C VAL A 8 1.92 0.59 -3.37
N ASP A 9 1.66 -0.59 -3.94
CA ASP A 9 0.33 -1.20 -3.98
C ASP A 9 -0.15 -1.71 -2.61
N GLY A 10 -1.48 -1.87 -2.50
CA GLY A 10 -2.12 -2.60 -1.43
C GLY A 10 -1.93 -4.13 -1.54
N GLY A 11 -2.03 -4.84 -0.41
CA GLY A 11 -1.88 -6.31 -0.42
C GLY A 11 -1.71 -6.99 0.94
N GLY A 12 -2.05 -6.35 2.05
CA GLY A 12 -1.98 -6.95 3.40
C GLY A 12 -0.57 -7.39 3.78
N ILE A 13 -0.40 -8.64 4.23
CA ILE A 13 0.93 -9.19 4.62
C ILE A 13 1.96 -9.18 3.47
N ARG A 14 1.48 -9.19 2.23
CA ARG A 14 2.35 -9.15 1.04
C ARG A 14 3.12 -7.83 0.88
N GLY A 15 2.82 -6.81 1.70
CA GLY A 15 3.61 -5.58 1.81
C GLY A 15 5.08 -5.79 2.17
N ILE A 16 5.44 -6.98 2.65
CA ILE A 16 6.84 -7.40 2.84
C ILE A 16 7.62 -7.43 1.51
N ILE A 17 6.96 -7.72 0.38
CA ILE A 17 7.60 -7.76 -0.96
C ILE A 17 8.12 -6.38 -1.35
N PRO A 18 7.29 -5.31 -1.46
CA PRO A 18 7.79 -3.99 -1.81
C PRO A 18 8.79 -3.45 -0.77
N ALA A 19 8.65 -3.79 0.52
CA ALA A 19 9.63 -3.39 1.51
C ALA A 19 11.03 -3.99 1.23
N ILE A 20 11.13 -5.26 0.81
CA ILE A 20 12.40 -5.91 0.42
C ILE A 20 12.97 -5.29 -0.87
N ILE A 21 12.14 -5.01 -1.87
CA ILE A 21 12.58 -4.38 -3.12
C ILE A 21 13.14 -2.97 -2.83
N LEU A 22 12.47 -2.21 -1.97
CA LEU A 22 12.92 -0.88 -1.55
C LEU A 22 14.20 -0.94 -0.72
N ALA A 23 14.39 -1.97 0.12
CA ALA A 23 15.65 -2.19 0.83
C ALA A 23 16.81 -2.47 -0.13
N GLU A 24 16.58 -3.20 -1.23
CA GLU A 24 17.61 -3.39 -2.27
C GLU A 24 17.93 -2.07 -2.99
N ILE A 25 16.93 -1.21 -3.25
CA ILE A 25 17.15 0.12 -3.84
C ILE A 25 17.97 1.01 -2.89
N GLU A 26 17.64 1.06 -1.59
CA GLU A 26 18.44 1.79 -0.59
C GLU A 26 19.89 1.30 -0.55
N LYS A 27 20.09 -0.01 -0.59
CA LYS A 27 21.43 -0.63 -0.59
C LYS A 27 22.23 -0.23 -1.84
N ARG A 28 21.64 -0.24 -3.03
CA ARG A 28 22.32 0.10 -4.30
C ARG A 28 22.61 1.60 -4.40
N THR A 29 21.65 2.44 -4.05
CA THR A 29 21.78 3.91 -4.15
C THR A 29 22.55 4.51 -2.97
N ARG A 30 22.62 3.82 -1.84
CA ARG A 30 23.12 4.34 -0.56
C ARG A 30 22.36 5.59 -0.08
N LYS A 31 21.12 5.75 -0.54
CA LYS A 31 20.23 6.84 -0.15
C LYS A 31 18.95 6.28 0.46
N PRO A 32 18.44 6.90 1.54
CA PRO A 32 17.09 6.60 2.02
C PRO A 32 16.03 6.88 0.95
N ILE A 33 14.98 6.06 0.88
CA ILE A 33 13.90 6.22 -0.12
C ILE A 33 13.30 7.64 -0.11
N ALA A 34 13.10 8.23 1.07
CA ALA A 34 12.55 9.58 1.18
C ALA A 34 13.45 10.68 0.57
N GLN A 35 14.71 10.39 0.26
CA GLN A 35 15.63 11.32 -0.44
C GLN A 35 15.68 11.08 -1.95
N ILE A 36 15.15 9.95 -2.42
CA ILE A 36 15.14 9.60 -3.84
C ILE A 36 13.89 10.16 -4.52
N PHE A 37 12.74 10.11 -3.84
CA PHE A 37 11.45 10.42 -4.45
C PHE A 37 10.87 11.76 -3.97
N ASP A 38 10.40 12.58 -4.92
CA ASP A 38 9.75 13.87 -4.67
C ASP A 38 8.30 13.71 -4.16
N LEU A 39 7.63 12.62 -4.57
CA LEU A 39 6.30 12.23 -4.12
C LEU A 39 6.23 10.72 -3.92
N ILE A 40 5.61 10.30 -2.84
CA ILE A 40 5.46 8.89 -2.49
C ILE A 40 3.99 8.59 -2.22
N ALA A 41 3.43 7.63 -2.97
CA ALA A 41 2.04 7.25 -2.89
C ALA A 41 1.90 5.80 -2.41
N GLY A 42 0.94 5.54 -1.51
CA GLY A 42 0.68 4.19 -1.00
C GLY A 42 -0.79 3.92 -0.74
N THR A 43 -1.20 2.68 -0.97
CA THR A 43 -2.53 2.16 -0.65
C THR A 43 -2.41 1.06 0.38
N SER A 44 -3.26 1.07 1.42
CA SER A 44 -3.34 -0.03 2.39
C SER A 44 -1.96 -0.35 3.01
N THR A 45 -1.49 -1.57 2.90
CA THR A 45 -0.15 -1.98 3.33
C THR A 45 0.96 -1.15 2.69
N GLY A 46 0.82 -0.78 1.40
CA GLY A 46 1.75 0.14 0.73
C GLY A 46 1.80 1.49 1.43
N GLY A 47 0.66 1.97 1.96
CA GLY A 47 0.60 3.18 2.79
C GLY A 47 1.45 3.07 4.06
N ILE A 48 1.46 1.91 4.74
CA ILE A 48 2.32 1.66 5.91
C ILE A 48 3.80 1.74 5.51
N VAL A 49 4.17 1.08 4.41
CA VAL A 49 5.56 1.08 3.91
C VAL A 49 6.01 2.51 3.62
N VAL A 50 5.27 3.23 2.77
CA VAL A 50 5.70 4.56 2.33
C VAL A 50 5.67 5.61 3.45
N ALA A 51 4.69 5.54 4.36
CA ALA A 51 4.65 6.44 5.51
C ALA A 51 5.80 6.18 6.50
N GLY A 52 6.17 4.90 6.68
CA GLY A 52 7.33 4.53 7.49
C GLY A 52 8.63 5.11 6.93
N LEU A 53 8.85 4.99 5.63
CA LEU A 53 10.03 5.54 4.93
C LEU A 53 10.09 7.07 4.95
N CYS A 54 8.93 7.74 4.99
CA CYS A 54 8.84 9.20 5.05
C CYS A 54 8.88 9.76 6.48
N LYS A 55 8.76 8.93 7.51
CA LYS A 55 8.73 9.40 8.91
C LYS A 55 10.06 10.01 9.32
N LYS A 56 10.01 11.20 9.93
CA LYS A 56 11.17 11.88 10.52
C LYS A 56 11.50 11.31 11.90
N ASP A 57 12.79 11.28 12.21
CA ASP A 57 13.30 11.21 13.59
C ASP A 57 13.36 12.63 14.22
N GLU A 58 13.88 12.72 15.43
CA GLU A 58 14.05 13.98 16.17
C GLU A 58 15.05 14.93 15.52
N GLN A 59 15.95 14.43 14.68
CA GLN A 59 16.94 15.18 13.92
C GLN A 59 16.46 15.57 12.52
N GLY A 60 15.22 15.22 12.15
CA GLY A 60 14.63 15.50 10.83
C GLY A 60 15.14 14.55 9.73
N LYS A 61 15.77 13.43 10.08
CA LYS A 61 16.22 12.39 9.14
C LYS A 61 15.17 11.26 9.05
N PRO A 62 15.25 10.38 8.03
CA PRO A 62 14.42 9.19 7.97
C PRO A 62 14.57 8.33 9.23
N LYS A 63 13.45 8.04 9.91
CA LYS A 63 13.45 7.25 11.14
C LYS A 63 13.62 5.77 10.88
N TYR A 64 13.10 5.28 9.77
CA TYR A 64 13.12 3.87 9.39
C TYR A 64 13.73 3.71 8.01
N SER A 65 14.55 2.69 7.85
CA SER A 65 14.96 2.14 6.57
C SER A 65 13.89 1.19 6.02
N ALA A 66 13.99 0.82 4.75
CA ALA A 66 13.11 -0.18 4.18
C ALA A 66 13.29 -1.56 4.86
N GLN A 67 14.50 -1.89 5.36
CA GLN A 67 14.74 -3.11 6.13
C GLN A 67 13.96 -3.11 7.46
N ASP A 68 13.86 -1.98 8.16
CA ASP A 68 13.07 -1.87 9.40
C ASP A 68 11.58 -2.18 9.14
N LEU A 69 11.09 -1.87 7.93
CA LEU A 69 9.72 -2.19 7.55
C LEU A 69 9.54 -3.67 7.18
N VAL A 70 10.55 -4.32 6.59
CA VAL A 70 10.57 -5.79 6.44
C VAL A 70 10.44 -6.44 7.82
N ASP A 71 11.20 -5.96 8.80
CA ASP A 71 11.19 -6.48 10.18
C ASP A 71 9.85 -6.22 10.88
N LEU A 72 9.17 -5.09 10.58
CA LEU A 72 7.80 -4.82 11.05
C LEU A 72 6.86 -5.94 10.63
N TYR A 73 6.84 -6.30 9.32
CA TYR A 73 5.97 -7.35 8.80
C TYR A 73 6.29 -8.73 9.41
N GLN A 74 7.57 -9.07 9.54
CA GLN A 74 7.99 -10.33 10.15
C GLN A 74 7.56 -10.42 11.62
N LYS A 75 7.70 -9.33 12.36
CA LYS A 75 7.43 -9.29 13.81
C LYS A 75 5.95 -9.19 14.14
N TYR A 76 5.20 -8.38 13.38
CA TYR A 76 3.83 -8.02 13.75
C TYR A 76 2.76 -8.55 12.79
N GLY A 77 3.12 -9.16 11.67
CA GLY A 77 2.14 -9.66 10.72
C GLY A 77 1.12 -10.62 11.37
N SER A 78 1.61 -11.63 12.09
CA SER A 78 0.74 -12.58 12.80
C SER A 78 -0.06 -11.95 13.95
N TYR A 79 0.43 -10.87 14.55
CA TYR A 79 -0.29 -10.14 15.59
C TYR A 79 -1.42 -9.30 15.00
N ILE A 80 -1.18 -8.61 13.88
CA ILE A 80 -2.19 -7.79 13.19
C ILE A 80 -3.37 -8.66 12.72
N PHE A 81 -3.07 -9.80 12.07
CA PHE A 81 -4.07 -10.72 11.51
C PHE A 81 -4.43 -11.86 12.49
N ARG A 82 -4.31 -11.60 13.80
CA ARG A 82 -4.75 -12.56 14.80
C ARG A 82 -6.26 -12.49 14.98
N SER A 83 -6.95 -13.61 14.69
CA SER A 83 -8.37 -13.78 15.00
C SER A 83 -8.59 -14.96 15.94
N PHE A 84 -9.59 -14.85 16.84
CA PHE A 84 -10.07 -15.99 17.61
C PHE A 84 -11.05 -16.81 16.76
N PHE A 85 -11.00 -18.15 16.89
CA PHE A 85 -11.83 -19.07 16.12
C PHE A 85 -13.33 -18.72 16.14
N LEU A 86 -13.87 -18.38 17.31
CA LEU A 86 -15.26 -17.92 17.47
C LEU A 86 -15.57 -16.65 16.65
N ARG A 87 -14.61 -15.76 16.48
CA ARG A 87 -14.81 -14.53 15.72
C ARG A 87 -14.88 -14.78 14.22
N LYS A 88 -14.11 -15.74 13.68
CA LYS A 88 -14.21 -16.14 12.27
C LYS A 88 -15.61 -16.70 11.95
N ALA A 89 -16.20 -17.50 12.85
CA ALA A 89 -17.54 -18.03 12.67
C ALA A 89 -18.65 -16.96 12.75
N ILE A 90 -18.49 -15.94 13.62
CA ILE A 90 -19.46 -14.85 13.80
C ILE A 90 -19.29 -13.78 12.70
N ALA A 91 -18.07 -13.51 12.26
CA ALA A 91 -17.77 -12.52 11.23
C ALA A 91 -18.43 -12.85 9.87
N TRP A 92 -18.70 -14.13 9.61
CA TRP A 92 -19.49 -14.56 8.45
C TRP A 92 -20.89 -13.92 8.40
N PHE A 93 -21.46 -13.59 9.55
CA PHE A 93 -22.82 -13.03 9.67
C PHE A 93 -22.86 -11.57 10.13
N ASN A 94 -21.93 -11.13 10.99
CA ASN A 94 -22.10 -9.86 11.72
C ASN A 94 -20.80 -9.11 12.05
N GLY A 95 -19.84 -8.92 11.13
CA GLY A 95 -18.72 -8.04 11.43
C GLY A 95 -17.41 -8.26 10.67
N ALA A 96 -16.38 -7.54 11.05
CA ALA A 96 -15.04 -7.65 10.50
C ALA A 96 -14.30 -8.89 11.07
N GLU A 97 -13.51 -9.55 10.22
CA GLU A 97 -12.78 -10.78 10.56
C GLU A 97 -11.70 -10.51 11.63
N TYR A 98 -11.05 -9.35 11.57
CA TYR A 98 -9.95 -8.99 12.48
C TYR A 98 -10.30 -7.82 13.41
N SER A 99 -9.68 -7.84 14.60
CA SER A 99 -9.77 -6.69 15.50
C SER A 99 -8.87 -5.56 15.02
N HIS A 100 -9.44 -4.38 14.78
CA HIS A 100 -8.66 -3.19 14.46
C HIS A 100 -7.66 -2.79 15.58
N LYS A 101 -7.89 -3.21 16.83
CA LYS A 101 -7.04 -2.86 17.98
C LYS A 101 -5.60 -3.32 17.82
N ASN A 102 -5.38 -4.51 17.24
CA ASN A 102 -4.02 -5.03 17.03
C ASN A 102 -3.26 -4.18 16.00
N LEU A 103 -3.92 -3.83 14.91
CA LEU A 103 -3.37 -2.94 13.90
C LEU A 103 -3.09 -1.55 14.49
N GLU A 104 -4.04 -0.96 15.21
CA GLU A 104 -3.89 0.35 15.86
C GLU A 104 -2.76 0.37 16.89
N TYR A 105 -2.55 -0.73 17.64
CA TYR A 105 -1.41 -0.87 18.52
C TYR A 105 -0.07 -0.76 17.76
N VAL A 106 0.06 -1.48 16.65
CA VAL A 106 1.28 -1.44 15.83
C VAL A 106 1.46 -0.05 15.21
N LEU A 107 0.41 0.53 14.65
CA LEU A 107 0.46 1.88 14.08
C LEU A 107 0.84 2.93 15.14
N THR A 108 0.29 2.84 16.35
CA THR A 108 0.66 3.75 17.44
C THR A 108 2.10 3.58 17.87
N ARG A 109 2.62 2.34 17.92
CA ARG A 109 4.00 2.05 18.28
C ARG A 109 5.01 2.62 17.28
N TYR A 110 4.71 2.58 15.98
CA TYR A 110 5.62 3.04 14.93
C TYR A 110 5.46 4.52 14.60
N PHE A 111 4.24 5.04 14.63
CA PHE A 111 3.94 6.40 14.18
C PHE A 111 3.62 7.38 15.32
N GLY A 112 3.31 6.89 16.51
CA GLY A 112 3.05 7.73 17.69
C GLY A 112 1.92 8.74 17.45
N GLU A 113 2.20 9.99 17.78
CA GLU A 113 1.29 11.12 17.60
C GLU A 113 1.65 11.99 16.38
N ASP A 114 2.62 11.57 15.58
CA ASP A 114 3.05 12.31 14.40
C ASP A 114 1.90 12.50 13.40
N THR A 115 1.90 13.65 12.78
CA THR A 115 0.90 14.04 11.77
C THR A 115 1.46 13.89 10.36
N LEU A 116 0.62 14.03 9.35
CA LEU A 116 1.06 14.02 7.95
C LEU A 116 2.14 15.08 7.67
N SER A 117 2.11 16.25 8.36
CA SER A 117 3.12 17.28 8.22
C SER A 117 4.52 16.87 8.72
N ASN A 118 4.61 15.80 9.53
CA ASN A 118 5.87 15.28 10.05
C ASN A 118 6.56 14.29 9.09
N THR A 119 6.32 14.39 7.78
CA THR A 119 6.93 13.52 6.76
C THR A 119 7.96 14.25 5.91
N LEU A 120 8.93 13.50 5.37
CA LEU A 120 10.08 14.04 4.63
C LEU A 120 9.74 14.42 3.19
N SER A 121 8.98 13.55 2.50
CA SER A 121 8.60 13.75 1.09
C SER A 121 7.12 14.09 0.99
N ASN A 122 6.66 14.53 -0.19
CA ASN A 122 5.23 14.62 -0.45
C ASN A 122 4.60 13.24 -0.33
N LEU A 123 3.71 13.04 0.65
CA LEU A 123 3.07 11.76 0.95
C LEU A 123 1.60 11.77 0.53
N LEU A 124 1.20 10.78 -0.25
CA LEU A 124 -0.19 10.52 -0.64
C LEU A 124 -0.62 9.13 -0.16
N LEU A 125 -1.69 9.07 0.64
CA LEU A 125 -2.34 7.81 0.99
C LEU A 125 -3.78 7.82 0.47
N THR A 126 -4.22 6.70 -0.10
CA THR A 126 -5.56 6.54 -0.65
C THR A 126 -6.53 5.99 0.39
N SER A 127 -7.76 6.44 0.37
CA SER A 127 -8.89 5.89 1.14
C SER A 127 -10.19 6.21 0.42
N TYR A 128 -11.29 5.57 0.78
CA TYR A 128 -12.59 5.89 0.23
C TYR A 128 -13.58 6.24 1.34
N ASP A 129 -14.27 7.34 1.19
CA ASP A 129 -15.28 7.81 2.12
C ASP A 129 -16.65 7.25 1.73
N ILE A 130 -17.12 6.25 2.47
CA ILE A 130 -18.41 5.59 2.17
C ILE A 130 -19.62 6.39 2.63
N ASP A 131 -19.46 7.38 3.50
CA ASP A 131 -20.53 8.28 3.95
C ASP A 131 -20.80 9.37 2.91
N ASN A 132 -19.73 9.89 2.30
CA ASN A 132 -19.83 10.93 1.25
C ASN A 132 -19.66 10.38 -0.18
N HIS A 133 -19.55 9.06 -0.36
CA HIS A 133 -19.43 8.39 -1.67
C HIS A 133 -18.34 8.96 -2.58
N CYS A 134 -17.11 9.20 -2.05
CA CYS A 134 -16.03 9.77 -2.84
C CYS A 134 -14.65 9.26 -2.42
N PRO A 135 -13.67 9.24 -3.36
CA PRO A 135 -12.28 9.03 -3.02
C PRO A 135 -11.80 10.06 -1.99
N PHE A 136 -11.06 9.59 -1.00
CA PHE A 136 -10.43 10.44 0.00
C PHE A 136 -8.91 10.24 -0.01
N PHE A 137 -8.18 11.33 -0.12
CA PHE A 137 -6.72 11.31 -0.16
C PHE A 137 -6.14 12.03 1.05
N PHE A 138 -5.30 11.35 1.80
CA PHE A 138 -4.43 11.98 2.78
C PHE A 138 -3.18 12.51 2.06
N LYS A 139 -2.99 13.83 2.10
CA LYS A 139 -1.89 14.53 1.43
C LYS A 139 -1.26 15.51 2.41
N ASN A 140 0.03 15.33 2.71
CA ASN A 140 0.75 16.14 3.68
C ASN A 140 0.91 17.62 3.28
N TRP A 141 0.86 17.91 1.97
CA TRP A 141 0.95 19.28 1.43
C TRP A 141 -0.38 20.04 1.41
N ARG A 142 -1.46 19.42 1.88
CA ARG A 142 -2.76 20.08 2.01
C ARG A 142 -2.97 20.56 3.43
N GLU A 143 -3.10 21.86 3.62
CA GLU A 143 -3.29 22.50 4.94
C GLU A 143 -4.52 21.98 5.67
N ASP A 144 -5.60 21.66 4.91
CA ASP A 144 -6.82 21.10 5.48
C ASP A 144 -6.68 19.66 6.00
N ARG A 145 -5.53 18.98 5.80
CA ARG A 145 -5.32 17.56 6.12
C ARG A 145 -3.98 17.25 6.77
N ASN A 146 -3.02 18.16 6.72
CA ASN A 146 -1.65 17.91 7.16
C ASN A 146 -1.52 17.64 8.68
N LEU A 147 -2.50 18.07 9.48
CA LEU A 147 -2.55 17.82 10.93
C LEU A 147 -3.20 16.49 11.31
N ILE A 148 -3.70 15.72 10.35
CA ILE A 148 -4.24 14.37 10.62
C ILE A 148 -3.08 13.49 11.08
N LYS A 149 -3.29 12.72 12.16
CA LYS A 149 -2.28 11.79 12.67
C LYS A 149 -1.99 10.70 11.66
N LEU A 150 -0.71 10.39 11.45
CA LEU A 150 -0.27 9.32 10.52
C LEU A 150 -0.95 7.99 10.86
N LYS A 151 -1.01 7.61 12.15
CA LYS A 151 -1.68 6.38 12.58
C LYS A 151 -3.16 6.32 12.18
N ASP A 152 -3.87 7.46 12.17
CA ASP A 152 -5.28 7.51 11.79
C ASP A 152 -5.46 7.44 10.27
N ALA A 153 -4.61 8.12 9.51
CA ALA A 153 -4.59 8.01 8.05
C ALA A 153 -4.24 6.58 7.60
N LEU A 154 -3.26 5.96 8.26
CA LEU A 154 -2.87 4.57 7.98
C LEU A 154 -3.97 3.58 8.38
N ARG A 155 -4.64 3.81 9.52
CA ARG A 155 -5.78 2.98 9.91
C ARG A 155 -6.95 3.09 8.92
N ALA A 156 -7.14 4.26 8.29
CA ALA A 156 -8.16 4.45 7.28
C ALA A 156 -7.80 3.75 5.97
N THR A 157 -6.58 3.97 5.44
CA THR A 157 -6.15 3.34 4.18
C THR A 157 -6.10 1.81 4.25
N THR A 158 -5.93 1.23 5.46
CA THR A 158 -5.87 -0.23 5.69
C THR A 158 -7.20 -0.84 6.16
N ALA A 159 -8.30 -0.09 6.13
CA ALA A 159 -9.62 -0.55 6.55
C ALA A 159 -10.30 -1.38 5.45
N ALA A 160 -9.67 -2.47 5.01
CA ALA A 160 -10.21 -3.33 3.97
C ALA A 160 -11.57 -3.92 4.39
N PRO A 161 -12.63 -3.72 3.58
CA PRO A 161 -13.94 -4.28 3.87
C PRO A 161 -13.86 -5.79 4.12
N THR A 162 -14.66 -6.30 5.01
CA THR A 162 -14.68 -7.66 5.56
C THR A 162 -13.51 -8.00 6.50
N TYR A 163 -12.31 -7.46 6.30
CA TYR A 163 -11.14 -7.71 7.15
C TYR A 163 -11.13 -6.82 8.39
N PHE A 164 -11.34 -5.52 8.22
CA PHE A 164 -11.34 -4.53 9.30
C PHE A 164 -12.57 -3.62 9.25
N THR A 165 -12.99 -3.14 10.43
CA THR A 165 -14.06 -2.13 10.50
C THR A 165 -13.61 -0.81 9.85
N PRO A 166 -14.52 -0.04 9.22
CA PRO A 166 -14.22 1.30 8.73
C PRO A 166 -13.62 2.20 9.81
N LYS A 167 -12.82 3.17 9.40
CA LYS A 167 -12.28 4.21 10.31
C LYS A 167 -13.18 5.44 10.27
N TYR A 168 -13.71 5.81 11.42
CA TYR A 168 -14.41 7.09 11.59
C TYR A 168 -13.41 8.19 11.92
N LEU A 169 -13.46 9.31 11.19
CA LEU A 169 -12.70 10.52 11.47
C LEU A 169 -13.59 11.76 11.28
N LYS A 170 -13.41 12.74 12.15
CA LYS A 170 -13.97 14.07 11.95
C LYS A 170 -12.89 15.01 11.45
N ILE A 171 -13.00 15.46 10.21
CA ILE A 171 -12.01 16.32 9.55
C ILE A 171 -12.71 17.60 9.11
N ASN A 172 -12.25 18.75 9.59
CA ASN A 172 -12.84 20.07 9.28
C ASN A 172 -14.36 20.12 9.48
N GLN A 173 -14.81 19.62 10.64
CA GLN A 173 -16.23 19.50 11.04
C GLN A 173 -17.08 18.53 10.18
N ILE A 174 -16.50 17.86 9.19
CA ILE A 174 -17.17 16.86 8.36
C ILE A 174 -16.87 15.46 8.92
N ASN A 175 -17.92 14.69 9.16
CA ASN A 175 -17.81 13.30 9.52
C ASN A 175 -17.42 12.48 8.29
N ARG A 176 -16.51 11.52 8.48
CA ARG A 176 -16.07 10.63 7.39
C ARG A 176 -15.99 9.21 7.90
N VAL A 177 -16.53 8.31 7.11
CA VAL A 177 -16.46 6.86 7.34
C VAL A 177 -15.56 6.27 6.26
N LEU A 178 -14.32 6.02 6.62
CA LEU A 178 -13.25 5.71 5.67
C LEU A 178 -12.95 4.22 5.63
N VAL A 179 -12.83 3.69 4.42
CA VAL A 179 -12.40 2.33 4.12
C VAL A 179 -11.14 2.34 3.27
N ASP A 180 -10.53 1.17 3.09
CA ASP A 180 -9.31 0.96 2.32
C ASP A 180 -9.41 1.56 0.90
N GLY A 181 -8.37 2.26 0.48
CA GLY A 181 -8.29 2.85 -0.86
C GLY A 181 -8.20 1.81 -1.98
N GLY A 182 -7.85 0.57 -1.65
CA GLY A 182 -7.73 -0.51 -2.62
C GLY A 182 -9.02 -0.80 -3.40
N ILE A 183 -10.17 -0.42 -2.87
CA ILE A 183 -11.46 -0.59 -3.58
C ILE A 183 -11.56 0.23 -4.88
N PHE A 184 -10.72 1.28 -5.07
CA PHE A 184 -10.72 2.09 -6.29
C PHE A 184 -9.32 2.39 -6.85
N ALA A 185 -8.28 2.33 -6.02
CA ALA A 185 -6.89 2.67 -6.37
C ALA A 185 -5.91 1.76 -5.62
N ASN A 186 -5.98 0.45 -5.84
CA ASN A 186 -5.07 -0.50 -5.21
C ASN A 186 -3.62 -0.27 -5.65
N ASN A 187 -3.39 0.10 -6.92
CA ASN A 187 -2.17 0.75 -7.41
C ASN A 187 -2.39 2.27 -7.39
N PRO A 188 -1.75 3.03 -6.49
CA PRO A 188 -1.94 4.48 -6.39
C PRO A 188 -1.14 5.29 -7.42
N ALA A 189 -0.48 4.67 -8.39
CA ALA A 189 0.41 5.34 -9.34
C ALA A 189 -0.30 6.44 -10.15
N ALA A 190 -1.53 6.19 -10.63
CA ALA A 190 -2.31 7.20 -11.36
C ALA A 190 -2.67 8.40 -10.45
N CYS A 191 -2.98 8.14 -9.17
CA CYS A 191 -3.23 9.18 -8.18
C CYS A 191 -1.97 9.99 -7.87
N GLY A 192 -0.81 9.30 -7.82
CA GLY A 192 0.52 9.90 -7.70
C GLY A 192 0.86 10.78 -8.90
N TYR A 193 0.65 10.26 -10.12
CA TYR A 193 0.86 10.99 -11.37
C TYR A 193 0.04 12.28 -11.44
N ALA A 194 -1.28 12.17 -11.23
CA ALA A 194 -2.17 13.32 -11.24
C ALA A 194 -1.80 14.38 -10.19
N SER A 195 -1.34 13.93 -9.00
CA SER A 195 -0.87 14.84 -7.95
C SER A 195 0.48 15.46 -8.31
N GLY A 196 1.40 14.68 -8.86
CA GLY A 196 2.72 15.13 -9.32
C GLY A 196 2.62 16.19 -10.40
N LYS A 197 1.75 15.99 -11.40
CA LYS A 197 1.50 16.99 -12.44
C LYS A 197 0.98 18.33 -11.90
N ARG A 198 0.28 18.31 -10.77
CA ARG A 198 -0.17 19.55 -10.10
C ARG A 198 0.89 20.19 -9.22
N LEU A 199 1.75 19.38 -8.58
CA LEU A 199 2.85 19.87 -7.73
C LEU A 199 4.04 20.35 -8.56
N PHE A 200 4.29 19.72 -9.69
CA PHE A 200 5.45 19.92 -10.56
C PHE A 200 5.02 20.15 -12.02
N PRO A 201 4.27 21.23 -12.31
CA PRO A 201 3.60 21.41 -13.61
C PRO A 201 4.56 21.50 -14.81
N ASN A 202 5.79 21.96 -14.57
CA ASN A 202 6.80 22.19 -15.60
C ASN A 202 7.90 21.12 -15.62
N ASP A 203 7.79 20.10 -14.77
CA ASP A 203 8.80 19.06 -14.66
C ASP A 203 8.34 17.76 -15.37
N ASP A 204 9.32 17.01 -15.86
CA ASP A 204 9.12 15.65 -16.29
C ASP A 204 8.89 14.74 -15.10
N ILE A 205 8.01 13.73 -15.26
CA ILE A 205 7.69 12.77 -14.19
C ILE A 205 8.10 11.37 -14.63
N THR A 206 8.84 10.69 -13.76
CA THR A 206 9.11 9.26 -13.83
C THR A 206 8.51 8.58 -12.61
N ILE A 207 7.82 7.46 -12.81
CA ILE A 207 7.16 6.70 -11.74
C ILE A 207 7.81 5.34 -11.60
N LEU A 208 8.23 4.99 -10.39
CA LEU A 208 8.51 3.62 -9.98
C LEU A 208 7.29 3.08 -9.23
N SER A 209 6.62 2.08 -9.79
CA SER A 209 5.45 1.43 -9.20
C SER A 209 5.80 0.01 -8.79
N ILE A 210 5.63 -0.30 -7.49
CA ILE A 210 6.00 -1.60 -6.92
C ILE A 210 4.74 -2.29 -6.38
N GLY A 211 4.50 -3.48 -6.91
CA GLY A 211 3.37 -4.31 -6.52
C GLY A 211 3.65 -5.23 -5.34
N THR A 212 2.62 -5.92 -4.92
CA THR A 212 2.64 -6.91 -3.83
C THR A 212 2.45 -8.35 -4.31
N GLY A 213 2.63 -8.56 -5.62
CA GLY A 213 2.35 -9.83 -6.32
C GLY A 213 0.88 -9.98 -6.74
N THR A 214 0.67 -10.61 -7.87
CA THR A 214 -0.65 -10.93 -8.42
C THR A 214 -0.94 -12.42 -8.32
N SER A 215 -2.20 -12.81 -8.53
CA SER A 215 -2.61 -14.21 -8.63
C SER A 215 -3.44 -14.44 -9.87
N GLU A 216 -3.29 -15.60 -10.50
CA GLU A 216 -4.20 -16.08 -11.54
C GLU A 216 -5.47 -16.71 -10.92
N ARG A 217 -6.15 -16.01 -10.01
CA ARG A 217 -7.43 -16.52 -9.54
C ARG A 217 -8.48 -16.36 -10.63
N THR A 218 -8.57 -17.36 -11.50
CA THR A 218 -9.67 -17.45 -12.46
C THR A 218 -10.96 -17.92 -11.78
N ILE A 219 -11.97 -17.09 -11.82
CA ILE A 219 -13.33 -17.53 -11.46
C ILE A 219 -13.88 -18.29 -12.69
N LYS A 220 -13.76 -19.63 -12.68
CA LYS A 220 -14.26 -20.46 -13.79
C LYS A 220 -15.76 -20.21 -13.98
N TYR A 221 -16.19 -20.16 -15.23
CA TYR A 221 -17.60 -19.99 -15.61
C TYR A 221 -18.54 -20.98 -14.90
N SER A 222 -18.11 -22.26 -14.79
CA SER A 222 -18.87 -23.28 -14.05
C SER A 222 -19.09 -22.97 -12.57
N SER A 223 -18.12 -22.32 -11.93
CA SER A 223 -18.20 -21.90 -10.53
C SER A 223 -19.01 -20.61 -10.38
N SER A 224 -18.82 -19.62 -11.28
CA SER A 224 -19.49 -18.32 -11.22
C SER A 224 -21.01 -18.41 -11.30
N LYS A 225 -21.53 -19.39 -12.07
CA LYS A 225 -22.98 -19.68 -12.16
C LYS A 225 -23.63 -20.06 -10.83
N ARG A 226 -22.85 -20.56 -9.87
CA ARG A 226 -23.34 -21.09 -8.57
C ARG A 226 -23.10 -20.11 -7.41
N LEU A 227 -22.43 -18.98 -7.66
CA LEU A 227 -22.17 -17.99 -6.63
C LEU A 227 -23.45 -17.21 -6.29
N GLY A 228 -23.94 -17.37 -5.08
CA GLY A 228 -25.02 -16.56 -4.53
C GLY A 228 -24.49 -15.20 -4.01
N LYS A 229 -25.39 -14.31 -3.59
CA LYS A 229 -25.05 -12.95 -3.13
C LYS A 229 -23.93 -12.91 -2.09
N ILE A 230 -23.99 -13.78 -1.07
CA ILE A 230 -23.02 -13.82 0.03
C ILE A 230 -21.68 -14.38 -0.45
N THR A 231 -21.68 -15.40 -1.27
CA THR A 231 -20.46 -16.07 -1.76
C THR A 231 -19.73 -15.23 -2.82
N TRP A 232 -20.37 -14.22 -3.40
CA TRP A 232 -19.74 -13.25 -4.31
C TRP A 232 -18.89 -12.19 -3.60
N VAL A 233 -19.11 -11.91 -2.30
CA VAL A 233 -18.48 -10.76 -1.62
C VAL A 233 -16.95 -10.83 -1.69
N LYS A 234 -16.34 -11.95 -1.29
CA LYS A 234 -14.88 -12.10 -1.30
C LYS A 234 -14.30 -12.13 -2.73
N PRO A 235 -14.81 -12.95 -3.67
CA PRO A 235 -14.40 -12.91 -5.08
C PRO A 235 -14.57 -11.52 -5.71
N LEU A 236 -15.62 -10.79 -5.39
CA LEU A 236 -15.84 -9.45 -5.92
C LEU A 236 -14.76 -8.47 -5.47
N LEU A 237 -14.37 -8.50 -4.18
CA LEU A 237 -13.26 -7.69 -3.68
C LEU A 237 -11.94 -8.05 -4.37
N ASP A 238 -11.66 -9.34 -4.57
CA ASP A 238 -10.46 -9.79 -5.29
C ASP A 238 -10.44 -9.25 -6.74
N VAL A 239 -11.60 -9.31 -7.43
CA VAL A 239 -11.75 -8.75 -8.79
C VAL A 239 -11.58 -7.22 -8.79
N MET A 240 -12.18 -6.50 -7.82
CA MET A 240 -12.03 -5.05 -7.71
C MET A 240 -10.58 -4.63 -7.48
N PHE A 241 -9.88 -5.28 -6.56
CA PHE A 241 -8.47 -5.00 -6.30
C PHE A 241 -7.60 -5.32 -7.53
N GLY A 242 -7.81 -6.46 -8.17
CA GLY A 242 -7.06 -6.86 -9.35
C GLY A 242 -7.32 -5.98 -10.55
N SER A 243 -8.59 -5.74 -10.90
CA SER A 243 -8.95 -4.94 -12.07
C SER A 243 -8.48 -3.48 -11.97
N SER A 244 -8.46 -2.91 -10.75
CA SER A 244 -7.92 -1.57 -10.55
C SER A 244 -6.40 -1.50 -10.77
N LEU A 245 -5.66 -2.58 -10.48
CA LEU A 245 -4.22 -2.68 -10.81
C LEU A 245 -4.01 -2.68 -12.32
N ASP A 246 -4.70 -3.59 -13.03
CA ASP A 246 -4.54 -3.77 -14.47
C ASP A 246 -4.95 -2.50 -15.24
N ALA A 247 -6.01 -1.82 -14.81
CA ALA A 247 -6.45 -0.56 -15.43
C ALA A 247 -5.40 0.54 -15.30
N VAL A 248 -4.80 0.71 -14.13
CA VAL A 248 -3.74 1.72 -13.92
C VAL A 248 -2.48 1.37 -14.70
N ASP A 249 -2.07 0.09 -14.72
CA ASP A 249 -0.90 -0.36 -15.46
C ASP A 249 -1.05 -0.11 -16.96
N TYR A 250 -2.21 -0.45 -17.52
CA TYR A 250 -2.53 -0.13 -18.92
C TYR A 250 -2.49 1.38 -19.19
N GLN A 251 -3.23 2.17 -18.41
CA GLN A 251 -3.37 3.61 -18.62
C GLN A 251 -2.02 4.34 -18.52
N LEU A 252 -1.22 4.05 -17.49
CA LEU A 252 0.08 4.70 -17.33
C LEU A 252 1.13 4.18 -18.30
N GLY A 253 1.07 2.90 -18.69
CA GLY A 253 1.90 2.34 -19.74
C GLY A 253 1.70 3.09 -21.07
N GLU A 254 0.44 3.30 -21.49
CA GLU A 254 0.10 4.04 -22.73
C GLU A 254 0.48 5.54 -22.66
N VAL A 255 0.26 6.20 -21.50
CA VAL A 255 0.46 7.65 -21.36
C VAL A 255 1.92 8.02 -21.14
N MET A 256 2.69 7.18 -20.44
CA MET A 256 4.04 7.52 -19.98
C MET A 256 5.15 6.72 -20.64
N GLY A 257 4.83 5.56 -21.25
CA GLY A 257 5.83 4.66 -21.84
C GLY A 257 6.93 4.31 -20.84
N ASP A 258 8.19 4.46 -21.24
CA ASP A 258 9.36 4.11 -20.43
C ASP A 258 9.52 4.92 -19.13
N LYS A 259 8.75 6.00 -18.96
CA LYS A 259 8.71 6.78 -17.69
C LYS A 259 7.81 6.13 -16.63
N TYR A 260 7.08 5.08 -16.93
CA TYR A 260 6.34 4.26 -15.99
C TYR A 260 7.03 2.91 -15.81
N ILE A 261 7.78 2.78 -14.73
CA ILE A 261 8.54 1.57 -14.39
C ILE A 261 7.70 0.74 -13.42
N ARG A 262 7.22 -0.42 -13.86
CA ARG A 262 6.40 -1.31 -13.05
C ARG A 262 7.19 -2.55 -12.62
N ILE A 263 7.31 -2.78 -11.31
CA ILE A 263 7.85 -4.01 -10.73
C ILE A 263 6.69 -4.80 -10.11
N GLN A 264 6.22 -5.80 -10.83
CA GLN A 264 5.14 -6.68 -10.42
C GLN A 264 5.31 -8.05 -11.07
N SER A 265 5.01 -9.12 -10.36
CA SER A 265 4.97 -10.46 -10.96
C SER A 265 3.90 -11.32 -10.31
N GLN A 266 3.57 -12.41 -10.99
CA GLN A 266 2.69 -13.42 -10.44
C GLN A 266 3.40 -14.20 -9.34
N LEU A 267 2.72 -14.40 -8.20
CA LEU A 267 3.22 -15.22 -7.11
C LEU A 267 3.27 -16.69 -7.53
N LYS A 268 4.43 -17.32 -7.38
CA LYS A 268 4.69 -18.71 -7.78
C LYS A 268 4.61 -19.68 -6.61
N ILE A 269 5.06 -19.26 -5.43
CA ILE A 269 5.20 -20.11 -4.24
C ILE A 269 4.46 -19.58 -3.01
N ALA A 270 4.31 -18.26 -2.90
CA ALA A 270 3.62 -17.65 -1.77
C ALA A 270 2.10 -17.69 -1.92
N SER A 271 1.40 -17.67 -0.80
CA SER A 271 -0.06 -17.54 -0.78
C SER A 271 -0.50 -16.16 -1.27
N VAL A 272 -1.55 -16.16 -2.08
CA VAL A 272 -2.21 -14.94 -2.56
C VAL A 272 -3.11 -14.29 -1.50
N GLU A 273 -3.42 -15.01 -0.40
CA GLU A 273 -4.24 -14.49 0.69
C GLU A 273 -3.50 -13.37 1.43
N ILE A 274 -4.16 -12.22 1.53
CA ILE A 274 -3.58 -10.99 2.10
C ILE A 274 -3.38 -11.04 3.62
N ASP A 275 -3.91 -12.07 4.27
CA ASP A 275 -3.90 -12.30 5.72
C ASP A 275 -3.19 -13.60 6.13
N ASN A 276 -2.56 -14.31 5.19
CA ASN A 276 -1.80 -15.53 5.50
C ASN A 276 -0.43 -15.18 6.10
N THR A 277 -0.37 -15.16 7.42
CA THR A 277 0.83 -14.81 8.21
C THR A 277 1.58 -16.02 8.76
N THR A 278 1.39 -17.23 8.19
CA THR A 278 2.16 -18.41 8.59
C THR A 278 3.66 -18.21 8.34
N ALA A 279 4.50 -18.77 9.20
CA ALA A 279 5.96 -18.66 9.05
C ALA A 279 6.44 -19.15 7.67
N LYS A 280 5.80 -20.21 7.15
CA LYS A 280 6.06 -20.70 5.78
C LYS A 280 5.76 -19.60 4.77
N ASN A 281 4.57 -18.99 4.79
CA ASN A 281 4.20 -17.98 3.82
C ASN A 281 5.06 -16.72 3.90
N ILE A 282 5.46 -16.29 5.10
CA ILE A 282 6.41 -15.16 5.26
C ILE A 282 7.75 -15.49 4.57
N LYS A 283 8.26 -16.72 4.72
CA LYS A 283 9.46 -17.17 4.03
C LYS A 283 9.27 -17.17 2.51
N ASP A 284 8.14 -17.72 2.04
CA ASP A 284 7.80 -17.79 0.62
C ASP A 284 7.67 -16.38 0.00
N LEU A 285 7.03 -15.41 0.69
CA LEU A 285 6.93 -14.01 0.25
C LEU A 285 8.30 -13.33 0.14
N LYS A 286 9.22 -13.63 1.05
CA LYS A 286 10.61 -13.13 0.96
C LYS A 286 11.32 -13.70 -0.28
N GLN A 287 11.10 -14.95 -0.59
CA GLN A 287 11.66 -15.58 -1.79
C GLN A 287 11.03 -15.00 -3.06
N GLU A 288 9.72 -14.75 -3.09
CA GLU A 288 9.06 -14.05 -4.20
C GLU A 288 9.68 -12.66 -4.45
N ALA A 289 9.94 -11.90 -3.38
CA ALA A 289 10.61 -10.60 -3.52
C ALA A 289 12.01 -10.72 -4.14
N GLN A 290 12.79 -11.75 -3.78
CA GLN A 290 14.11 -11.99 -4.38
C GLN A 290 13.99 -12.40 -5.86
N MET A 291 13.00 -13.21 -6.21
CA MET A 291 12.72 -13.55 -7.61
C MET A 291 12.32 -12.29 -8.40
N MET A 292 11.44 -11.43 -7.86
CA MET A 292 11.07 -10.16 -8.50
C MET A 292 12.29 -9.24 -8.71
N ILE A 293 13.19 -9.16 -7.74
CA ILE A 293 14.45 -8.38 -7.89
C ILE A 293 15.31 -8.97 -9.01
N SER A 294 15.46 -10.29 -9.05
CA SER A 294 16.24 -10.97 -10.08
C SER A 294 15.64 -10.79 -11.47
N ASP A 295 14.33 -11.01 -11.60
CA ASP A 295 13.60 -10.90 -12.87
C ASP A 295 13.61 -9.45 -13.42
N ASN A 296 13.73 -8.44 -12.54
CA ASN A 296 13.77 -7.01 -12.89
C ASN A 296 15.13 -6.37 -12.63
N GLN A 297 16.20 -7.18 -12.56
CA GLN A 297 17.53 -6.69 -12.15
C GLN A 297 17.99 -5.50 -13.00
N ARG A 298 17.86 -5.59 -14.32
CA ARG A 298 18.27 -4.53 -15.26
C ARG A 298 17.50 -3.23 -15.01
N LEU A 299 16.18 -3.29 -14.86
CA LEU A 299 15.34 -2.11 -14.59
C LEU A 299 15.72 -1.43 -13.28
N ILE A 300 15.96 -2.22 -12.23
CA ILE A 300 16.38 -1.72 -10.93
C ILE A 300 17.78 -1.08 -11.02
N GLU A 301 18.70 -1.69 -11.73
CA GLU A 301 20.05 -1.14 -11.93
C GLU A 301 20.02 0.19 -12.69
N GLU A 302 19.33 0.25 -13.83
CA GLU A 302 19.15 1.46 -14.63
C GLU A 302 18.51 2.58 -13.79
N PHE A 303 17.44 2.27 -13.06
CA PHE A 303 16.80 3.24 -12.17
C PHE A 303 17.76 3.74 -11.08
N CYS A 304 18.46 2.83 -10.39
CA CYS A 304 19.40 3.19 -9.33
C CYS A 304 20.56 4.07 -9.83
N GLN A 305 21.07 3.83 -11.04
CA GLN A 305 22.13 4.66 -11.64
C GLN A 305 21.68 6.09 -11.90
N VAL A 306 20.42 6.27 -12.27
CA VAL A 306 19.87 7.61 -12.58
C VAL A 306 19.61 8.43 -11.29
N VAL A 307 19.25 7.77 -10.17
CA VAL A 307 18.90 8.44 -8.91
C VAL A 307 20.00 8.44 -7.85
N ALA A 308 21.14 7.75 -8.12
CA ALA A 308 22.32 7.65 -7.21
C ALA A 308 23.17 8.98 -7.14
#